data_3512fe47e23771852132f514f26f23ec
#
_entry.id   3512fe47e23771852132f514f26f23ec
#
_cell.length_a   1.000
_cell.length_b   1.000
_cell.length_c   1.000
_cell.angle_alpha   90.00
_cell.angle_beta   90.00
_cell.angle_gamma   90.00
#
_symmetry.space_group_name_H-M   'P 1'
#
loop_
_entity.id
_entity.type
_entity.pdbx_description
1 polymer ?
#
loop_
_entity_poly.entity_id
_entity_poly.type
_entity_poly.pdbx_seq_one_letter_code
_entity_poly.pdbx_strand_id
1 'polypeptide(L)'
;MRTIFISVLISICTVSLLQAQMERVRANPDGPVEETFLTKNIAGLGTVQLLGKGDLNSMIQHNFGDVRGGIDTFFGVDEGANVRIAFGYGLTDNLNIGIGRTSREDNIDFSIDYRILHQTKLDRMPVSVVLKGNMGIRTQKESFGLTVQERLNYLGSIMIARKFNDNFSFQVSPMVSHFNTVVQREANSELYNTVYGLGFAGRFKINERKSISFEFLPVIGDKISDTKNHAALVYELETGGHVFQMFFMSGRWFTEQHLLTRTETNFFEPNFRFGFNVNRIFGLL
;
A
#
# COMPACT_ATOMS: atom_id res chain seq x y z
N MET A 1 -10.14 -48.57 -45.11
CA MET A 1 -9.50 -47.34 -44.67
C MET A 1 -10.48 -46.28 -44.09
N ARG A 2 -11.68 -46.10 -44.62
CA ARG A 2 -12.67 -45.14 -44.08
C ARG A 2 -13.17 -45.43 -42.66
N THR A 3 -13.34 -46.71 -42.29
CA THR A 3 -13.83 -47.15 -40.97
C THR A 3 -12.80 -46.92 -39.85
N ILE A 4 -11.51 -47.03 -40.13
CA ILE A 4 -10.42 -46.78 -39.16
C ILE A 4 -10.32 -45.31 -38.79
N PHE A 5 -10.54 -44.42 -39.77
CA PHE A 5 -10.50 -42.97 -39.52
C PHE A 5 -11.64 -42.51 -38.62
N ILE A 6 -12.83 -43.05 -38.77
CA ILE A 6 -14.00 -42.72 -37.95
C ILE A 6 -13.80 -43.18 -36.49
N SER A 7 -13.22 -44.36 -36.28
CA SER A 7 -12.94 -44.92 -34.95
C SER A 7 -11.88 -44.11 -34.20
N VAL A 8 -10.85 -43.58 -34.88
CA VAL A 8 -9.81 -42.74 -34.30
C VAL A 8 -10.39 -41.37 -33.94
N LEU A 9 -11.26 -40.78 -34.77
CA LEU A 9 -11.89 -39.48 -34.47
C LEU A 9 -12.85 -39.56 -33.25
N ILE A 10 -13.60 -40.66 -33.11
CA ILE A 10 -14.47 -40.89 -31.95
C ILE A 10 -13.64 -41.11 -30.67
N SER A 11 -12.50 -41.82 -30.72
CA SER A 11 -11.59 -41.96 -29.59
C SER A 11 -10.97 -40.65 -29.14
N ILE A 12 -10.62 -39.77 -30.05
CA ILE A 12 -10.06 -38.43 -29.72
C ILE A 12 -11.13 -37.53 -29.07
N CYS A 13 -12.38 -37.56 -29.55
CA CYS A 13 -13.50 -36.84 -28.96
C CYS A 13 -13.86 -37.33 -27.54
N THR A 14 -13.75 -38.63 -27.25
CA THR A 14 -14.06 -39.18 -25.92
C THR A 14 -12.98 -38.85 -24.88
N VAL A 15 -11.72 -38.76 -25.27
CA VAL A 15 -10.63 -38.34 -24.37
C VAL A 15 -10.77 -36.85 -24.00
N SER A 16 -11.23 -36.01 -24.93
CA SER A 16 -11.46 -34.57 -24.65
C SER A 16 -12.65 -34.33 -23.70
N LEU A 17 -13.62 -35.22 -23.65
CA LEU A 17 -14.78 -35.14 -22.73
C LEU A 17 -14.45 -35.57 -21.29
N LEU A 18 -13.41 -36.37 -21.09
CA LEU A 18 -12.97 -36.80 -19.76
C LEU A 18 -12.14 -35.73 -19.02
N GLN A 19 -11.59 -34.75 -19.69
CA GLN A 19 -10.88 -33.63 -19.06
C GLN A 19 -11.81 -32.45 -18.66
N ALA A 20 -13.10 -32.51 -19.01
CA ALA A 20 -14.08 -31.47 -18.67
C ALA A 20 -14.83 -31.76 -17.35
N GLN A 21 -14.39 -32.68 -16.52
CA GLN A 21 -14.81 -32.72 -15.13
C GLN A 21 -14.07 -31.65 -14.38
N MET A 22 -14.66 -30.44 -14.33
CA MET A 22 -14.26 -29.45 -13.36
C MET A 22 -14.35 -30.06 -11.97
N GLU A 23 -13.21 -30.19 -11.31
CA GLU A 23 -13.16 -30.59 -9.91
C GLU A 23 -14.06 -29.61 -9.14
N ARG A 24 -15.22 -30.09 -8.68
CA ARG A 24 -16.14 -29.33 -7.86
C ARG A 24 -15.46 -29.17 -6.51
N VAL A 25 -14.57 -28.19 -6.38
CA VAL A 25 -14.10 -27.74 -5.08
C VAL A 25 -15.34 -27.32 -4.31
N ARG A 26 -15.67 -28.03 -3.24
CA ARG A 26 -16.74 -27.62 -2.33
C ARG A 26 -16.36 -26.23 -1.84
N ALA A 27 -17.16 -25.22 -2.22
CA ALA A 27 -16.97 -23.88 -1.70
C ALA A 27 -16.96 -23.97 -0.17
N ASN A 28 -15.85 -23.60 0.45
CA ASN A 28 -15.80 -23.51 1.91
C ASN A 28 -16.72 -22.33 2.30
N PRO A 29 -17.88 -22.57 2.93
CA PRO A 29 -18.80 -21.50 3.27
C PRO A 29 -18.17 -20.47 4.22
N ASP A 30 -17.15 -20.87 4.98
CA ASP A 30 -16.38 -20.02 5.89
C ASP A 30 -14.98 -19.72 5.36
N GLY A 31 -14.86 -19.60 4.05
CA GLY A 31 -13.61 -19.17 3.42
C GLY A 31 -13.20 -17.74 3.84
N PRO A 32 -11.94 -17.35 3.55
CA PRO A 32 -11.46 -16.01 3.86
C PRO A 32 -12.27 -14.93 3.15
N VAL A 33 -12.37 -13.78 3.77
CA VAL A 33 -12.92 -12.57 3.15
C VAL A 33 -11.92 -12.02 2.15
N GLU A 34 -12.36 -11.79 0.93
CA GLU A 34 -11.56 -11.24 -0.16
C GLU A 34 -11.79 -9.73 -0.28
N GLU A 35 -10.82 -9.03 -0.87
CA GLU A 35 -10.91 -7.60 -1.19
C GLU A 35 -11.36 -6.72 -0.01
N THR A 36 -10.71 -6.83 1.14
CA THR A 36 -10.88 -5.85 2.22
C THR A 36 -10.44 -4.46 1.72
N PHE A 37 -9.31 -4.39 1.01
CA PHE A 37 -8.85 -3.23 0.22
C PHE A 37 -8.48 -3.69 -1.19
N LEU A 38 -8.42 -2.75 -2.16
CA LEU A 38 -8.03 -3.09 -3.54
C LEU A 38 -6.53 -3.35 -3.69
N THR A 39 -5.71 -2.66 -2.91
CA THR A 39 -4.25 -2.65 -3.05
C THR A 39 -3.56 -2.76 -1.70
N LYS A 40 -2.27 -3.07 -1.72
CA LYS A 40 -1.41 -3.12 -0.52
C LYS A 40 -1.25 -1.78 0.18
N ASN A 41 -1.47 -0.67 -0.52
CA ASN A 41 -1.40 0.68 0.04
C ASN A 41 -2.58 1.50 -0.48
N ILE A 42 -3.12 2.41 0.33
CA ILE A 42 -4.05 3.44 -0.14
C ILE A 42 -3.21 4.50 -0.88
N ALA A 43 -3.03 5.73 -0.40
CA ALA A 43 -2.03 6.62 -1.00
C ALA A 43 -0.62 6.26 -0.52
N GLY A 44 -0.40 6.23 0.78
CA GLY A 44 0.84 5.90 1.44
C GLY A 44 0.73 4.86 2.54
N LEU A 45 -0.41 4.79 3.22
CA LEU A 45 -0.68 3.85 4.31
C LEU A 45 -0.88 2.42 3.79
N GLY A 46 -0.16 1.47 4.37
CA GLY A 46 -0.31 0.05 4.10
C GLY A 46 -1.65 -0.51 4.56
N THR A 47 -2.13 -1.54 3.87
CA THR A 47 -3.39 -2.23 4.17
C THR A 47 -3.16 -3.71 4.50
N VAL A 48 -4.17 -4.36 5.08
CA VAL A 48 -4.15 -5.82 5.31
C VAL A 48 -4.21 -6.67 4.03
N GLN A 49 -4.35 -6.01 2.85
CA GLN A 49 -4.39 -6.72 1.57
C GLN A 49 -2.99 -7.22 1.21
N LEU A 50 -2.82 -8.53 1.15
CA LEU A 50 -1.59 -9.18 0.71
C LEU A 50 -1.72 -9.71 -0.72
N LEU A 51 -0.58 -9.91 -1.36
CA LEU A 51 -0.46 -10.62 -2.63
C LEU A 51 -0.59 -12.12 -2.38
N GLY A 52 -1.17 -12.84 -3.31
CA GLY A 52 -1.18 -14.30 -3.33
C GLY A 52 0.23 -14.87 -3.54
N LYS A 53 0.40 -16.13 -3.21
CA LYS A 53 1.67 -16.84 -3.46
C LYS A 53 2.04 -16.77 -4.95
N GLY A 54 3.25 -16.32 -5.25
CA GLY A 54 3.76 -16.20 -6.61
C GLY A 54 3.36 -14.92 -7.34
N ASP A 55 2.53 -14.06 -6.76
CA ASP A 55 2.18 -12.77 -7.35
C ASP A 55 3.31 -11.75 -7.17
N LEU A 56 3.62 -11.03 -8.24
CA LEU A 56 4.49 -9.87 -8.26
C LEU A 56 3.67 -8.61 -8.51
N ASN A 57 3.67 -7.68 -7.56
CA ASN A 57 3.09 -6.35 -7.75
C ASN A 57 4.17 -5.35 -8.15
N SER A 58 3.96 -4.62 -9.24
CA SER A 58 4.71 -3.43 -9.62
C SER A 58 3.89 -2.19 -9.29
N MET A 59 4.45 -1.25 -8.55
CA MET A 59 3.77 -0.04 -8.12
C MET A 59 4.59 1.21 -8.46
N ILE A 60 3.95 2.17 -9.10
CA ILE A 60 4.48 3.53 -9.32
C ILE A 60 3.60 4.48 -8.52
N GLN A 61 4.21 5.26 -7.64
CA GLN A 61 3.56 6.30 -6.85
C GLN A 61 4.17 7.65 -7.23
N HIS A 62 3.31 8.62 -7.47
CA HIS A 62 3.72 9.96 -7.90
C HIS A 62 2.85 11.02 -7.23
N ASN A 63 3.46 12.02 -6.62
CA ASN A 63 2.76 13.23 -6.22
C ASN A 63 3.46 14.48 -6.75
N PHE A 64 2.68 15.51 -6.95
CA PHE A 64 3.11 16.82 -7.41
C PHE A 64 3.40 17.77 -6.24
N GLY A 65 3.69 19.01 -6.53
CA GLY A 65 3.84 20.08 -5.54
C GLY A 65 2.53 20.43 -4.84
N ASP A 66 2.57 21.51 -4.10
CA ASP A 66 1.44 22.01 -3.30
C ASP A 66 0.44 22.79 -4.18
N VAL A 67 -0.86 22.51 -4.04
CA VAL A 67 -1.90 23.20 -4.84
C VAL A 67 -2.05 24.69 -4.52
N ARG A 68 -1.49 25.18 -3.40
CA ARG A 68 -1.59 26.59 -2.98
C ARG A 68 -0.91 27.58 -3.92
N GLY A 69 0.07 27.14 -4.70
CA GLY A 69 0.66 27.97 -5.73
C GLY A 69 -0.33 28.45 -6.80
N GLY A 70 -1.53 27.83 -6.83
CA GLY A 70 -2.59 28.18 -7.75
C GLY A 70 -2.15 28.11 -9.21
N ILE A 71 -2.63 29.05 -10.02
CA ILE A 71 -2.33 29.09 -11.45
C ILE A 71 -0.83 29.32 -11.74
N ASP A 72 -0.13 30.02 -10.84
CA ASP A 72 1.29 30.37 -11.03
C ASP A 72 2.21 29.14 -11.01
N THR A 73 1.78 28.05 -10.36
CA THR A 73 2.49 26.77 -10.32
C THR A 73 1.70 25.64 -11.01
N PHE A 74 0.68 26.02 -11.77
CA PHE A 74 -0.30 25.11 -12.32
C PHE A 74 -0.81 24.11 -11.27
N PHE A 75 -1.23 24.65 -10.10
CA PHE A 75 -1.69 23.89 -8.94
C PHE A 75 -0.69 22.85 -8.44
N GLY A 76 0.60 23.19 -8.45
CA GLY A 76 1.70 22.36 -7.98
C GLY A 76 2.27 21.39 -9.03
N VAL A 77 1.70 21.31 -10.23
CA VAL A 77 2.21 20.41 -11.30
C VAL A 77 3.61 20.82 -11.75
N ASP A 78 3.92 22.12 -11.77
CA ASP A 78 5.22 22.68 -12.15
C ASP A 78 6.23 22.68 -10.98
N GLU A 79 5.83 22.32 -9.77
CA GLU A 79 6.65 22.30 -8.56
C GLU A 79 7.27 20.93 -8.30
N GLY A 80 8.13 20.41 -9.04
CA GLY A 80 8.86 19.18 -8.77
C GLY A 80 8.04 18.03 -8.15
N ALA A 81 8.25 16.84 -8.61
CA ALA A 81 7.52 15.66 -8.18
C ALA A 81 8.31 14.81 -7.16
N ASN A 82 7.61 14.04 -6.33
CA ASN A 82 8.17 12.91 -5.64
C ASN A 82 7.64 11.61 -6.27
N VAL A 83 8.56 10.74 -6.66
CA VAL A 83 8.25 9.45 -7.30
C VAL A 83 8.78 8.32 -6.43
N ARG A 84 7.96 7.29 -6.23
CA ARG A 84 8.41 6.02 -5.66
C ARG A 84 8.05 4.89 -6.61
N ILE A 85 9.05 4.07 -6.93
CA ILE A 85 8.89 2.81 -7.66
C ILE A 85 9.10 1.69 -6.67
N ALA A 86 8.16 0.74 -6.61
CA ALA A 86 8.22 -0.37 -5.68
C ALA A 86 7.78 -1.68 -6.33
N PHE A 87 8.34 -2.76 -5.82
CA PHE A 87 7.97 -4.13 -6.15
C PHE A 87 7.62 -4.88 -4.88
N GLY A 88 6.53 -5.63 -4.92
CA GLY A 88 6.10 -6.54 -3.86
C GLY A 88 5.98 -7.95 -4.40
N TYR A 89 6.32 -8.95 -3.60
CA TYR A 89 6.22 -10.34 -3.98
C TYR A 89 5.56 -11.18 -2.88
N GLY A 90 4.60 -12.02 -3.26
CA GLY A 90 3.94 -12.99 -2.39
C GLY A 90 4.78 -14.26 -2.25
N LEU A 91 5.56 -14.38 -1.17
CA LEU A 91 6.29 -15.62 -0.87
C LEU A 91 5.33 -16.78 -0.53
N THR A 92 4.29 -16.45 0.22
CA THR A 92 3.16 -17.31 0.54
C THR A 92 1.89 -16.46 0.57
N ASP A 93 0.71 -17.07 0.71
CA ASP A 93 -0.55 -16.34 0.87
C ASP A 93 -0.60 -15.46 2.14
N ASN A 94 0.32 -15.70 3.09
CA ASN A 94 0.40 -14.98 4.35
C ASN A 94 1.68 -14.16 4.53
N LEU A 95 2.64 -14.26 3.62
CA LEU A 95 3.93 -13.58 3.74
C LEU A 95 4.29 -12.88 2.44
N ASN A 96 4.39 -11.56 2.50
CA ASN A 96 4.87 -10.73 1.41
C ASN A 96 6.18 -10.03 1.79
N ILE A 97 7.03 -9.81 0.79
CA ILE A 97 8.21 -8.96 0.88
C ILE A 97 8.10 -7.84 -0.15
N GLY A 98 8.83 -6.76 0.05
CA GLY A 98 8.84 -5.65 -0.89
C GLY A 98 10.14 -4.87 -0.86
N ILE A 99 10.40 -4.20 -1.97
CA ILE A 99 11.48 -3.23 -2.12
C ILE A 99 10.95 -2.01 -2.83
N GLY A 100 11.37 -0.83 -2.42
CA GLY A 100 10.99 0.43 -3.05
C GLY A 100 12.14 1.42 -3.09
N ARG A 101 12.08 2.35 -4.04
CA ARG A 101 12.97 3.50 -4.11
C ARG A 101 12.15 4.77 -4.30
N THR A 102 12.36 5.71 -3.40
CA THR A 102 11.75 7.05 -3.44
C THR A 102 12.78 8.06 -3.94
N SER A 103 12.41 8.92 -4.89
CA SER A 103 13.31 9.94 -5.42
C SER A 103 13.74 10.97 -4.37
N ARG A 104 12.90 11.21 -3.35
CA ARG A 104 13.22 12.10 -2.24
C ARG A 104 14.23 11.43 -1.31
N GLU A 105 15.34 12.12 -1.02
CA GLU A 105 16.49 11.62 -0.24
C GLU A 105 17.10 10.32 -0.81
N ASP A 106 16.76 9.95 -2.05
CA ASP A 106 17.17 8.69 -2.69
C ASP A 106 16.91 7.47 -1.77
N ASN A 107 15.79 7.52 -1.00
CA ASN A 107 15.50 6.50 0.00
C ASN A 107 15.15 5.17 -0.65
N ILE A 108 15.87 4.11 -0.25
CA ILE A 108 15.57 2.72 -0.60
C ILE A 108 14.94 2.08 0.63
N ASP A 109 13.83 1.37 0.47
CA ASP A 109 13.12 0.71 1.56
C ASP A 109 12.85 -0.76 1.25
N PHE A 110 12.89 -1.59 2.30
CA PHE A 110 12.55 -3.00 2.29
C PHE A 110 11.40 -3.23 3.26
N SER A 111 10.40 -4.00 2.83
CA SER A 111 9.24 -4.32 3.67
C SER A 111 9.01 -5.81 3.78
N ILE A 112 8.42 -6.20 4.91
CA ILE A 112 7.89 -7.53 5.18
C ILE A 112 6.50 -7.37 5.79
N ASP A 113 5.52 -8.08 5.24
CA ASP A 113 4.14 -8.10 5.73
C ASP A 113 3.74 -9.54 6.01
N TYR A 114 3.30 -9.84 7.25
CA TYR A 114 2.90 -11.18 7.67
C TYR A 114 1.49 -11.18 8.23
N ARG A 115 0.58 -11.94 7.59
CA ARG A 115 -0.79 -12.12 8.05
C ARG A 115 -0.86 -13.13 9.17
N ILE A 116 -1.32 -12.69 10.35
CA ILE A 116 -1.55 -13.53 11.52
C ILE A 116 -2.97 -14.10 11.52
N LEU A 117 -3.96 -13.24 11.21
CA LEU A 117 -5.38 -13.58 11.18
C LEU A 117 -5.99 -13.12 9.86
N HIS A 118 -6.90 -13.92 9.32
CA HIS A 118 -7.68 -13.57 8.13
C HIS A 118 -9.17 -13.63 8.49
N GLN A 119 -9.88 -12.54 8.27
CA GLN A 119 -11.34 -12.47 8.47
C GLN A 119 -12.02 -13.55 7.63
N THR A 120 -13.03 -14.24 8.20
CA THR A 120 -13.80 -15.24 7.49
C THR A 120 -15.23 -14.78 7.19
N LYS A 121 -15.83 -15.36 6.14
CA LYS A 121 -17.16 -14.98 5.63
C LYS A 121 -18.28 -15.19 6.64
N LEU A 122 -18.14 -16.16 7.55
CA LEU A 122 -19.10 -16.44 8.63
C LEU A 122 -18.71 -15.83 9.96
N ASP A 123 -17.77 -14.86 9.95
CA ASP A 123 -17.29 -14.13 11.13
C ASP A 123 -16.74 -15.00 12.29
N ARG A 124 -16.34 -16.26 12.04
CA ARG A 124 -15.59 -17.03 13.04
C ARG A 124 -14.28 -16.36 13.41
N MET A 125 -13.64 -15.74 12.42
CA MET A 125 -12.58 -14.77 12.60
C MET A 125 -13.10 -13.40 12.14
N PRO A 126 -13.38 -12.47 13.08
CA PRO A 126 -14.10 -11.24 12.74
C PRO A 126 -13.21 -10.15 12.12
N VAL A 127 -11.88 -10.30 12.15
CA VAL A 127 -10.92 -9.31 11.66
C VAL A 127 -9.76 -9.98 10.93
N SER A 128 -9.12 -9.23 10.04
CA SER A 128 -7.79 -9.57 9.51
C SER A 128 -6.72 -8.79 10.28
N VAL A 129 -5.60 -9.47 10.60
CA VAL A 129 -4.46 -8.85 11.28
C VAL A 129 -3.19 -9.16 10.52
N VAL A 130 -2.44 -8.11 10.17
CA VAL A 130 -1.15 -8.20 9.48
C VAL A 130 -0.09 -7.42 10.26
N LEU A 131 1.06 -8.03 10.50
CA LEU A 131 2.26 -7.35 10.99
C LEU A 131 3.03 -6.82 9.80
N LYS A 132 3.49 -5.59 9.90
CA LYS A 132 4.36 -4.94 8.90
C LYS A 132 5.63 -4.45 9.55
N GLY A 133 6.77 -4.78 8.92
CA GLY A 133 8.06 -4.18 9.17
C GLY A 133 8.56 -3.48 7.91
N ASN A 134 9.17 -2.31 8.07
CA ASN A 134 9.86 -1.62 6.98
C ASN A 134 11.19 -1.07 7.48
N MET A 135 12.23 -1.22 6.68
CA MET A 135 13.55 -0.63 6.90
C MET A 135 13.92 0.20 5.68
N GLY A 136 14.19 1.49 5.89
CA GLY A 136 14.65 2.39 4.85
C GLY A 136 16.09 2.82 5.08
N ILE A 137 16.78 3.15 3.98
CA ILE A 137 18.10 3.74 3.98
C ILE A 137 18.10 4.97 3.07
N ARG A 138 18.50 6.12 3.61
CA ARG A 138 18.74 7.32 2.84
C ARG A 138 20.09 7.22 2.12
N THR A 139 20.09 7.20 0.79
CA THR A 139 21.31 7.04 -0.01
C THR A 139 21.79 8.34 -0.64
N GLN A 140 21.02 9.43 -0.51
CA GLN A 140 21.40 10.75 -0.99
C GLN A 140 22.78 11.16 -0.45
N LYS A 141 23.62 11.66 -1.33
CA LYS A 141 24.94 12.22 -0.95
C LYS A 141 24.77 13.48 -0.11
N GLU A 142 25.46 13.53 1.01
CA GLU A 142 25.40 14.64 1.95
C GLU A 142 26.81 15.11 2.34
N SER A 143 26.89 16.38 2.73
CA SER A 143 28.11 16.98 3.25
C SER A 143 28.47 16.58 4.69
N PHE A 144 27.53 15.93 5.42
CA PHE A 144 27.68 15.64 6.86
C PHE A 144 28.45 14.36 7.18
N GLY A 145 28.84 13.57 6.20
CA GLY A 145 29.64 12.37 6.41
C GLY A 145 28.95 11.25 7.20
N LEU A 146 27.61 11.15 7.15
CA LEU A 146 26.84 10.14 7.89
C LEU A 146 27.26 8.72 7.52
N THR A 147 27.42 7.89 8.53
CA THR A 147 27.62 6.44 8.39
C THR A 147 26.38 5.74 7.84
N VAL A 148 26.51 4.51 7.37
CA VAL A 148 25.37 3.71 6.89
C VAL A 148 24.32 3.56 7.99
N GLN A 149 24.74 3.32 9.22
CA GLN A 149 23.84 3.15 10.37
C GLN A 149 23.00 4.41 10.64
N GLU A 150 23.63 5.58 10.60
CA GLU A 150 22.95 6.87 10.82
C GLU A 150 21.93 7.21 9.75
N ARG A 151 22.01 6.59 8.56
CA ARG A 151 21.08 6.79 7.43
C ARG A 151 19.84 5.90 7.49
N LEU A 152 19.78 4.95 8.43
CA LEU A 152 18.69 4.00 8.54
C LEU A 152 17.46 4.60 9.22
N ASN A 153 16.30 4.16 8.76
CA ASN A 153 14.99 4.43 9.35
C ASN A 153 14.14 3.16 9.35
N TYR A 154 13.21 3.07 10.28
CA TYR A 154 12.42 1.86 10.52
C TYR A 154 10.96 2.18 10.77
N LEU A 155 10.11 1.21 10.47
CA LEU A 155 8.70 1.19 10.84
C LEU A 155 8.33 -0.21 11.34
N GLY A 156 7.58 -0.25 12.43
CA GLY A 156 6.80 -1.41 12.85
C GLY A 156 5.32 -1.04 12.93
N SER A 157 4.44 -1.85 12.37
CA SER A 157 2.99 -1.60 12.40
C SER A 157 2.21 -2.90 12.57
N ILE A 158 1.07 -2.81 13.26
CA ILE A 158 0.06 -3.87 13.36
C ILE A 158 -1.19 -3.34 12.65
N MET A 159 -1.52 -3.90 11.50
CA MET A 159 -2.71 -3.52 10.74
C MET A 159 -3.87 -4.43 11.15
N ILE A 160 -4.97 -3.86 11.63
CA ILE A 160 -6.18 -4.57 12.07
C ILE A 160 -7.34 -4.04 11.24
N ALA A 161 -7.94 -4.89 10.41
CA ALA A 161 -9.01 -4.48 9.52
C ALA A 161 -10.22 -5.40 9.58
N ARG A 162 -11.37 -4.82 9.27
CA ARG A 162 -12.63 -5.53 9.06
C ARG A 162 -13.33 -5.02 7.81
N LYS A 163 -13.78 -5.95 6.98
CA LYS A 163 -14.78 -5.71 5.96
C LYS A 163 -16.15 -5.92 6.60
N PHE A 164 -16.88 -4.84 6.84
CA PHE A 164 -18.18 -4.86 7.55
C PHE A 164 -19.30 -5.36 6.66
N ASN A 165 -19.22 -5.06 5.37
CA ASN A 165 -20.13 -5.50 4.33
C ASN A 165 -19.44 -5.39 2.96
N ASP A 166 -20.14 -5.69 1.87
CA ASP A 166 -19.57 -5.67 0.51
C ASP A 166 -19.05 -4.28 0.09
N ASN A 167 -19.57 -3.21 0.69
CA ASN A 167 -19.27 -1.85 0.29
C ASN A 167 -18.34 -1.09 1.25
N PHE A 168 -18.16 -1.57 2.49
CA PHE A 168 -17.38 -0.82 3.49
C PHE A 168 -16.40 -1.68 4.25
N SER A 169 -15.15 -1.21 4.26
CA SER A 169 -14.04 -1.76 5.05
C SER A 169 -13.37 -0.65 5.84
N PHE A 170 -12.85 -1.01 7.01
CA PHE A 170 -12.12 -0.09 7.88
C PHE A 170 -10.92 -0.78 8.53
N GLN A 171 -9.84 -0.02 8.73
CA GLN A 171 -8.58 -0.48 9.32
C GLN A 171 -8.09 0.51 10.35
N VAL A 172 -7.50 -0.02 11.40
CA VAL A 172 -6.73 0.72 12.40
C VAL A 172 -5.33 0.13 12.46
N SER A 173 -4.30 0.98 12.51
CA SER A 173 -2.90 0.56 12.42
C SER A 173 -2.05 1.31 13.45
N PRO A 174 -1.94 0.82 14.70
CA PRO A 174 -0.90 1.30 15.60
C PRO A 174 0.48 1.06 14.99
N MET A 175 1.35 2.07 15.07
CA MET A 175 2.67 2.01 14.47
C MET A 175 3.72 2.80 15.24
N VAL A 176 4.97 2.37 15.09
CA VAL A 176 6.14 3.06 15.60
C VAL A 176 7.12 3.28 14.45
N SER A 177 7.61 4.50 14.37
CA SER A 177 8.65 4.92 13.42
C SER A 177 9.91 5.31 14.20
N HIS A 178 11.08 4.91 13.69
CA HIS A 178 12.36 5.28 14.27
C HIS A 178 13.34 5.72 13.17
N PHE A 179 14.02 6.85 13.40
CA PHE A 179 15.11 7.34 12.56
C PHE A 179 16.39 7.39 13.38
N ASN A 180 17.46 6.76 12.90
CA ASN A 180 18.74 6.79 13.60
C ASN A 180 19.32 8.22 13.65
N THR A 181 19.00 9.04 12.65
CA THR A 181 19.36 10.46 12.63
C THR A 181 18.16 11.33 12.27
N VAL A 182 17.85 12.29 13.11
CA VAL A 182 16.87 13.33 12.87
C VAL A 182 17.62 14.64 12.61
N VAL A 183 17.40 15.22 11.43
CA VAL A 183 18.01 16.49 11.07
C VAL A 183 17.17 17.62 11.61
N GLN A 184 17.77 18.51 12.40
CA GLN A 184 17.13 19.73 12.88
C GLN A 184 16.83 20.66 11.69
N ARG A 185 15.57 21.04 11.53
CA ARG A 185 15.12 21.93 10.45
C ARG A 185 15.11 23.39 10.87
N GLU A 186 14.83 23.65 12.14
CA GLU A 186 14.79 24.99 12.73
C GLU A 186 15.53 25.01 14.06
N ALA A 187 16.14 26.15 14.40
CA ALA A 187 16.69 26.36 15.73
C ALA A 187 15.56 26.24 16.77
N ASN A 188 15.74 25.43 17.79
CA ASN A 188 14.76 25.12 18.84
C ASN A 188 13.64 24.12 18.46
N SER A 189 13.73 23.39 17.33
CA SER A 189 12.78 22.29 17.07
C SER A 189 13.05 21.13 18.03
N GLU A 190 11.98 20.57 18.60
CA GLU A 190 12.06 19.33 19.35
C GLU A 190 12.29 18.17 18.39
N LEU A 191 13.29 17.36 18.66
CA LEU A 191 13.71 16.24 17.83
C LEU A 191 13.47 14.92 18.56
N TYR A 192 12.68 14.06 17.95
CA TYR A 192 12.41 12.72 18.45
C TYR A 192 12.85 11.70 17.40
N ASN A 193 13.76 10.80 17.77
CA ASN A 193 14.15 9.68 16.91
C ASN A 193 13.02 8.66 16.74
N THR A 194 12.19 8.50 17.79
CA THR A 194 11.07 7.56 17.80
C THR A 194 9.76 8.32 17.90
N VAL A 195 8.84 8.02 16.99
CA VAL A 195 7.50 8.63 16.94
C VAL A 195 6.47 7.52 16.83
N TYR A 196 5.42 7.62 17.62
CA TYR A 196 4.28 6.70 17.60
C TYR A 196 3.12 7.31 16.79
N GLY A 197 2.39 6.47 16.09
CA GLY A 197 1.25 6.88 15.29
C GLY A 197 0.12 5.87 15.32
N LEU A 198 -1.04 6.33 14.90
CA LEU A 198 -2.23 5.49 14.76
C LEU A 198 -2.85 5.74 13.38
N GLY A 199 -2.62 4.82 12.44
CA GLY A 199 -3.19 4.91 11.11
C GLY A 199 -4.66 4.50 11.09
N PHE A 200 -5.47 5.27 10.39
CA PHE A 200 -6.85 4.93 10.06
C PHE A 200 -6.98 4.87 8.54
N ALA A 201 -7.63 3.82 8.05
CA ALA A 201 -7.93 3.64 6.64
C ALA A 201 -9.37 3.17 6.46
N GLY A 202 -10.04 3.68 5.45
CA GLY A 202 -11.36 3.22 5.07
C GLY A 202 -11.52 3.12 3.58
N ARG A 203 -12.35 2.17 3.12
CA ARG A 203 -12.70 1.99 1.72
C ARG A 203 -14.21 1.90 1.59
N PHE A 204 -14.76 2.68 0.67
CA PHE A 204 -16.16 2.64 0.22
C PHE A 204 -16.20 2.16 -1.23
N LYS A 205 -16.65 0.94 -1.45
CA LYS A 205 -16.86 0.36 -2.78
C LYS A 205 -18.10 0.98 -3.41
N ILE A 206 -17.95 1.64 -4.57
CA ILE A 206 -19.05 2.21 -5.35
C ILE A 206 -19.65 1.15 -6.26
N ASN A 207 -18.79 0.37 -6.91
CA ASN A 207 -19.14 -0.78 -7.75
C ASN A 207 -17.94 -1.73 -7.84
N GLU A 208 -18.02 -2.79 -8.67
CA GLU A 208 -16.96 -3.81 -8.78
C GLU A 208 -15.58 -3.26 -9.20
N ARG A 209 -15.54 -2.07 -9.82
CA ARG A 209 -14.30 -1.49 -10.34
C ARG A 209 -13.91 -0.16 -9.71
N LYS A 210 -14.77 0.42 -8.88
CA LYS A 210 -14.56 1.78 -8.36
C LYS A 210 -14.77 1.83 -6.86
N SER A 211 -13.86 2.50 -6.15
CA SER A 211 -14.00 2.82 -4.75
C SER A 211 -13.47 4.21 -4.41
N ILE A 212 -13.89 4.71 -3.27
CA ILE A 212 -13.30 5.87 -2.60
C ILE A 212 -12.68 5.37 -1.31
N SER A 213 -11.40 5.68 -1.12
CA SER A 213 -10.66 5.34 0.08
C SER A 213 -10.12 6.59 0.75
N PHE A 214 -9.89 6.51 2.04
CA PHE A 214 -9.24 7.58 2.80
C PHE A 214 -8.18 6.98 3.73
N GLU A 215 -7.21 7.81 4.10
CA GLU A 215 -6.24 7.50 5.14
C GLU A 215 -6.00 8.73 6.02
N PHE A 216 -5.73 8.47 7.31
CA PHE A 216 -5.41 9.48 8.29
C PHE A 216 -4.40 8.91 9.30
N LEU A 217 -3.26 9.60 9.49
CA LEU A 217 -2.17 9.17 10.36
C LEU A 217 -1.87 10.26 11.41
N PRO A 218 -2.59 10.30 12.52
CA PRO A 218 -2.22 11.14 13.66
C PRO A 218 -1.00 10.58 14.38
N VAL A 219 -0.12 11.50 14.78
CA VAL A 219 0.97 11.24 15.72
C VAL A 219 0.40 11.16 17.13
N ILE A 220 0.85 10.17 17.91
CA ILE A 220 0.45 9.96 19.29
C ILE A 220 1.63 10.28 20.21
N GLY A 221 1.39 11.13 21.21
CA GLY A 221 2.43 11.58 22.15
C GLY A 221 3.33 12.65 21.55
N ASP A 222 4.63 12.50 21.77
CA ASP A 222 5.65 13.46 21.34
C ASP A 222 5.72 13.55 19.82
N LYS A 223 5.78 14.77 19.33
CA LYS A 223 5.72 15.12 17.92
C LYS A 223 6.88 16.02 17.54
N ILE A 224 7.55 15.69 16.45
CA ILE A 224 8.57 16.59 15.88
C ILE A 224 7.90 17.93 15.54
N SER A 225 8.52 19.05 15.97
CA SER A 225 8.01 20.39 15.70
C SER A 225 7.68 20.57 14.22
N ASP A 226 6.60 21.29 13.94
CA ASP A 226 6.05 21.58 12.60
C ASP A 226 5.53 20.38 11.79
N THR A 227 5.62 19.16 12.31
CA THR A 227 4.97 18.01 11.68
C THR A 227 3.45 18.10 11.83
N LYS A 228 2.72 17.95 10.74
CA LYS A 228 1.25 17.86 10.71
C LYS A 228 0.81 16.41 10.56
N ASN A 229 -0.42 16.12 10.96
CA ASN A 229 -0.98 14.80 10.76
C ASN A 229 -1.24 14.57 9.27
N HIS A 230 -0.83 13.40 8.77
CA HIS A 230 -1.08 13.04 7.38
C HIS A 230 -2.55 12.65 7.16
N ALA A 231 -3.11 13.08 6.03
CA ALA A 231 -4.40 12.62 5.54
C ALA A 231 -4.38 12.54 4.01
N ALA A 232 -5.19 11.63 3.45
CA ALA A 232 -5.44 11.57 2.02
C ALA A 232 -6.86 11.09 1.72
N LEU A 233 -7.38 11.54 0.57
CA LEU A 233 -8.61 11.07 -0.05
C LEU A 233 -8.27 10.52 -1.43
N VAL A 234 -8.73 9.30 -1.73
CA VAL A 234 -8.30 8.51 -2.89
C VAL A 234 -9.51 8.02 -3.67
N TYR A 235 -9.50 8.24 -4.97
CA TYR A 235 -10.39 7.56 -5.91
C TYR A 235 -9.63 6.42 -6.57
N GLU A 236 -10.20 5.22 -6.55
CA GLU A 236 -9.61 4.00 -7.07
C GLU A 236 -10.42 3.47 -8.26
N LEU A 237 -9.70 3.06 -9.31
CA LEU A 237 -10.27 2.47 -10.52
C LEU A 237 -9.50 1.21 -10.89
N GLU A 238 -10.18 0.07 -10.89
CA GLU A 238 -9.67 -1.20 -11.39
C GLU A 238 -10.05 -1.40 -12.86
N THR A 239 -9.09 -1.84 -13.66
CA THR A 239 -9.25 -2.05 -15.12
C THR A 239 -8.89 -3.46 -15.56
N GLY A 240 -9.06 -4.47 -14.70
CA GLY A 240 -8.82 -5.89 -15.02
C GLY A 240 -7.34 -6.30 -15.11
N GLY A 241 -6.42 -5.45 -14.73
CA GLY A 241 -4.96 -5.75 -14.72
C GLY A 241 -4.16 -4.65 -14.06
N HIS A 242 -4.76 -3.48 -13.92
CA HIS A 242 -4.18 -2.35 -13.20
C HIS A 242 -5.18 -1.79 -12.21
N VAL A 243 -4.69 -1.30 -11.08
CA VAL A 243 -5.44 -0.43 -10.18
C VAL A 243 -4.81 0.95 -10.24
N PHE A 244 -5.59 1.91 -10.71
CA PHE A 244 -5.25 3.34 -10.70
C PHE A 244 -5.84 3.98 -9.45
N GLN A 245 -5.02 4.73 -8.73
CA GLN A 245 -5.45 5.51 -7.58
C GLN A 245 -5.09 6.97 -7.86
N MET A 246 -6.09 7.85 -7.85
CA MET A 246 -5.91 9.31 -7.91
C MET A 246 -6.22 9.87 -6.55
N PHE A 247 -5.37 10.74 -6.03
CA PHE A 247 -5.52 11.22 -4.65
C PHE A 247 -5.15 12.67 -4.44
N PHE A 248 -5.74 13.22 -3.40
CA PHE A 248 -5.25 14.41 -2.71
C PHE A 248 -4.66 13.95 -1.39
N MET A 249 -3.44 14.42 -1.05
CA MET A 249 -2.74 14.05 0.18
C MET A 249 -1.95 15.22 0.77
N SER A 250 -1.80 15.24 2.09
CA SER A 250 -0.99 16.27 2.75
C SER A 250 0.50 15.96 2.70
N GLY A 251 0.92 14.69 2.84
CA GLY A 251 2.32 14.29 2.84
C GLY A 251 2.97 14.38 1.45
N ARG A 252 4.31 14.52 1.44
CA ARG A 252 5.12 14.38 0.22
C ARG A 252 5.68 12.97 0.04
N TRP A 253 5.63 12.15 1.08
CA TRP A 253 6.23 10.83 1.17
C TRP A 253 5.21 9.74 0.91
N PHE A 254 5.70 8.53 0.62
CA PHE A 254 4.87 7.35 0.36
C PHE A 254 5.11 6.21 1.35
N THR A 255 6.02 6.39 2.29
CA THR A 255 6.30 5.41 3.36
C THR A 255 5.83 5.96 4.70
N GLU A 256 5.19 5.13 5.51
CA GLU A 256 4.49 5.55 6.73
C GLU A 256 5.42 6.23 7.75
N GLN A 257 6.68 5.75 7.88
CA GLN A 257 7.65 6.38 8.79
C GLN A 257 7.91 7.84 8.43
N HIS A 258 7.97 8.16 7.13
CA HIS A 258 8.16 9.54 6.70
C HIS A 258 6.86 10.34 6.76
N LEU A 259 5.70 9.73 6.51
CA LEU A 259 4.41 10.40 6.65
C LEU A 259 4.14 10.83 8.09
N LEU A 260 4.52 10.01 9.09
CA LEU A 260 4.41 10.35 10.50
C LEU A 260 5.33 11.48 10.94
N THR A 261 6.54 11.56 10.36
CA THR A 261 7.60 12.43 10.88
C THR A 261 7.89 13.65 10.02
N ARG A 262 7.40 13.70 8.78
CA ARG A 262 7.81 14.68 7.77
C ARG A 262 6.65 15.25 6.95
N THR A 263 5.41 15.10 7.40
CA THR A 263 4.27 15.80 6.81
C THR A 263 4.23 17.23 7.28
N GLU A 264 4.40 18.17 6.37
CA GLU A 264 4.55 19.62 6.65
C GLU A 264 3.24 20.37 6.47
N THR A 265 2.26 19.79 5.79
CA THR A 265 1.02 20.47 5.41
C THR A 265 -0.19 19.86 6.09
N ASN A 266 -1.18 20.69 6.41
CA ASN A 266 -2.44 20.26 6.99
C ASN A 266 -3.48 20.07 5.88
N PHE A 267 -3.99 18.86 5.72
CA PHE A 267 -4.98 18.53 4.69
C PHE A 267 -6.28 19.35 4.80
N PHE A 268 -6.67 19.71 6.00
CA PHE A 268 -7.92 20.45 6.27
C PHE A 268 -7.81 21.98 6.09
N GLU A 269 -6.60 22.48 5.97
CA GLU A 269 -6.34 23.81 5.44
C GLU A 269 -5.98 23.60 3.97
N PRO A 270 -6.61 24.15 2.94
CA PRO A 270 -6.44 23.76 1.53
C PRO A 270 -4.95 23.71 1.08
N ASN A 271 -4.26 22.75 1.64
CA ASN A 271 -2.82 22.58 1.69
C ASN A 271 -2.48 21.10 1.47
N PHE A 272 -2.77 20.66 0.28
CA PHE A 272 -2.61 19.27 -0.15
C PHE A 272 -1.93 19.21 -1.53
N ARG A 273 -1.59 17.99 -1.92
CA ARG A 273 -0.98 17.65 -3.20
C ARG A 273 -1.87 16.70 -3.96
N PHE A 274 -1.91 16.88 -5.25
CA PHE A 274 -2.46 15.89 -6.16
C PHE A 274 -1.40 14.83 -6.44
N GLY A 275 -1.84 13.59 -6.67
CA GLY A 275 -0.96 12.49 -7.06
C GLY A 275 -1.75 11.30 -7.59
N PHE A 276 -0.99 10.29 -7.99
CA PHE A 276 -1.54 9.03 -8.46
C PHE A 276 -0.64 7.84 -8.11
N ASN A 277 -1.23 6.67 -7.95
CA ASN A 277 -0.55 5.39 -7.93
C ASN A 277 -1.05 4.54 -9.09
N VAL A 278 -0.14 3.75 -9.67
CA VAL A 278 -0.47 2.70 -10.62
C VAL A 278 0.07 1.39 -10.06
N ASN A 279 -0.82 0.45 -9.81
CA ASN A 279 -0.50 -0.90 -9.36
C ASN A 279 -0.79 -1.90 -10.46
N ARG A 280 0.12 -2.86 -10.68
CA ARG A 280 -0.09 -3.99 -11.58
C ARG A 280 0.41 -5.27 -10.95
N ILE A 281 -0.47 -6.27 -10.89
CA ILE A 281 -0.14 -7.61 -10.39
C ILE A 281 0.10 -8.54 -11.57
N PHE A 282 1.18 -9.31 -11.48
CA PHE A 282 1.57 -10.35 -12.42
C PHE A 282 1.59 -11.68 -11.64
N GLY A 283 0.80 -12.66 -12.06
CA GLY A 283 0.94 -14.04 -11.58
C GLY A 283 2.17 -14.66 -12.23
N LEU A 284 3.16 -15.06 -11.46
CA LEU A 284 4.39 -15.69 -11.94
C LEU A 284 4.41 -17.21 -11.77
N LEU A 285 3.46 -17.79 -10.99
CA LEU A 285 3.34 -19.23 -10.70
C LEU A 285 1.95 -19.74 -11.03
#